data_13d7b8d5ce252ddef1a8effac9dfa8c1
#
_entry.id   13d7b8d5ce252ddef1a8effac9dfa8c1
#
_cell.length_a   1.000
_cell.length_b   1.000
_cell.length_c   1.000
_cell.angle_alpha   90.00
_cell.angle_beta   90.00
_cell.angle_gamma   90.00
#
_symmetry.space_group_name_H-M   'P 1'
#
loop_
_entity.id
_entity.type
_entity.pdbx_description
1 polymer ?
#
loop_
_entity_poly.entity_id
_entity_poly.type
_entity_poly.pdbx_seq_one_letter_code
_entity_poly.pdbx_strand_id
1 'polypeptide(L)'
;MTENSNKFTQMEYRVIDELKEVYDPIIMTEEEIHTEFVRISNAIGIEAFEVKDICERWMREEVLKSLEQTNRHFSSDNKNDLSK
;
A
#
# COMPACT_ATOMS: atom_id res chain seq x y z
N MET A 1 -12.40 -14.61 8.14
CA MET A 1 -11.72 -14.56 8.29
C MET A 1 -10.42 -14.16 7.98
N THR A 2 -9.67 -14.59 8.37
CA THR A 2 -8.37 -14.09 8.34
C THR A 2 -7.66 -14.25 7.06
N GLU A 3 -8.12 -15.11 6.22
CA GLU A 3 -7.39 -15.30 5.02
C GLU A 3 -7.45 -14.07 4.17
N ASN A 4 -8.40 -13.20 4.40
CA ASN A 4 -8.44 -12.00 3.64
C ASN A 4 -7.25 -11.13 3.88
N SER A 5 -6.62 -11.25 5.01
CA SER A 5 -5.53 -10.37 5.32
C SER A 5 -4.23 -10.89 4.78
N ASN A 6 -4.22 -12.07 4.15
CA ASN A 6 -2.96 -12.61 3.68
C ASN A 6 -2.74 -12.40 2.20
N LYS A 7 -2.83 -11.18 1.78
CA LYS A 7 -2.53 -10.86 0.40
C LYS A 7 -1.05 -10.83 0.12
N PHE A 8 -0.25 -10.77 1.18
CA PHE A 8 1.19 -10.72 1.04
C PHE A 8 1.81 -11.83 1.89
N THR A 9 2.99 -12.25 1.50
CA THR A 9 3.74 -13.22 2.30
C THR A 9 4.30 -12.53 3.53
N GLN A 10 4.81 -13.33 4.45
CA GLN A 10 5.44 -12.80 5.64
C GLN A 10 6.60 -11.87 5.29
N MET A 11 7.41 -12.29 4.34
CA MET A 11 8.54 -11.48 3.93
C MET A 11 8.06 -10.17 3.33
N GLU A 12 6.99 -10.22 2.55
CA GLU A 12 6.45 -9.02 1.93
C GLU A 12 5.88 -8.07 2.98
N TYR A 13 5.28 -8.61 4.02
CA TYR A 13 4.79 -7.76 5.10
C TYR A 13 5.95 -7.08 5.83
N ARG A 14 7.08 -7.74 5.93
CA ARG A 14 8.25 -7.09 6.51
C ARG A 14 8.71 -5.91 5.69
N VAL A 15 8.68 -6.06 4.36
CA VAL A 15 9.01 -4.96 3.48
C VAL A 15 8.01 -3.83 3.67
N ILE A 16 6.74 -4.16 3.76
CA ILE A 16 5.71 -3.15 3.93
C ILE A 16 5.90 -2.42 5.25
N ASP A 17 6.24 -3.13 6.31
CA ASP A 17 6.49 -2.49 7.59
C ASP A 17 7.60 -1.45 7.50
N GLU A 18 8.67 -1.79 6.77
CA GLU A 18 9.76 -0.85 6.58
C GLU A 18 9.30 0.34 5.75
N LEU A 19 8.52 0.07 4.72
CA LEU A 19 8.02 1.14 3.88
C LEU A 19 7.12 2.10 4.64
N LYS A 20 6.30 1.57 5.53
CA LYS A 20 5.40 2.41 6.30
C LYS A 20 6.16 3.48 7.09
N GLU A 21 7.39 3.18 7.45
CA GLU A 21 8.15 4.12 8.25
C GLU A 21 8.85 5.17 7.43
N VAL A 22 9.18 4.87 6.18
CA VAL A 22 10.01 5.78 5.40
C VAL A 22 9.40 6.26 4.11
N TYR A 23 8.41 5.55 3.58
CA TYR A 23 7.90 5.84 2.26
C TYR A 23 6.85 6.95 2.31
N ASP A 24 7.14 8.06 1.67
CA ASP A 24 6.20 9.16 1.60
C ASP A 24 6.35 9.79 0.22
N PRO A 25 5.59 9.29 -0.76
CA PRO A 25 5.77 9.75 -2.13
C PRO A 25 5.40 11.21 -2.35
N ILE A 26 4.72 11.81 -1.39
CA ILE A 26 4.34 13.22 -1.54
C ILE A 26 5.54 14.13 -1.35
N ILE A 27 6.43 13.78 -0.44
CA ILE A 27 7.56 14.64 -0.12
C ILE A 27 8.89 14.08 -0.59
N MET A 28 8.94 12.83 -1.02
CA MET A 28 10.20 12.22 -1.43
C MET A 28 10.38 12.31 -2.93
N THR A 29 11.62 12.55 -3.36
CA THR A 29 11.93 12.48 -4.77
C THR A 29 12.05 11.01 -5.18
N GLU A 30 12.07 10.81 -6.48
CA GLU A 30 12.23 9.44 -7.01
C GLU A 30 13.55 8.84 -6.56
N GLU A 31 14.59 9.66 -6.50
CA GLU A 31 15.88 9.19 -6.05
C GLU A 31 15.85 8.76 -4.59
N GLU A 32 15.17 9.55 -3.77
CA GLU A 32 15.06 9.22 -2.37
C GLU A 32 14.29 7.93 -2.18
N ILE A 33 13.23 7.76 -2.93
CA ILE A 33 12.44 6.54 -2.85
C ILE A 33 13.28 5.33 -3.27
N HIS A 34 14.03 5.48 -4.36
CA HIS A 34 14.87 4.38 -4.82
C HIS A 34 15.93 4.04 -3.78
N THR A 35 16.51 5.05 -3.14
CA THR A 35 17.49 4.82 -2.09
C THR A 35 16.91 3.99 -0.97
N GLU A 36 15.67 4.27 -0.60
CA GLU A 36 15.01 3.49 0.44
C GLU A 36 14.73 2.07 -0.02
N PHE A 37 14.36 1.91 -1.28
CA PHE A 37 14.16 0.56 -1.80
C PHE A 37 15.43 -0.26 -1.71
N VAL A 38 16.57 0.34 -2.06
CA VAL A 38 17.85 -0.36 -1.99
C VAL A 38 18.18 -0.68 -0.53
N ARG A 39 17.97 0.27 0.37
CA ARG A 39 18.25 0.05 1.77
C ARG A 39 17.43 -1.12 2.33
N ILE A 40 16.14 -1.13 2.02
CA ILE A 40 15.26 -2.18 2.50
C ILE A 40 15.65 -3.51 1.88
N SER A 41 15.98 -3.52 0.60
CA SER A 41 16.36 -4.75 -0.07
C SER A 41 17.58 -5.36 0.60
N ASN A 42 18.54 -4.52 0.94
CA ASN A 42 19.74 -5.02 1.61
C ASN A 42 19.43 -5.53 3.01
N ALA A 43 18.55 -4.84 3.71
CA ALA A 43 18.23 -5.23 5.07
C ALA A 43 17.49 -6.56 5.11
N ILE A 44 16.67 -6.83 4.13
CA ILE A 44 15.85 -8.04 4.13
C ILE A 44 16.51 -9.16 3.33
N GLY A 45 17.34 -8.80 2.37
CA GLY A 45 18.05 -9.81 1.60
C GLY A 45 17.34 -10.16 0.30
N ILE A 46 16.68 -9.19 -0.31
CA ILE A 46 16.02 -9.40 -1.60
C ILE A 46 16.51 -8.32 -2.55
N GLU A 47 16.02 -8.37 -3.78
CA GLU A 47 16.43 -7.39 -4.78
C GLU A 47 15.62 -6.12 -4.65
N ALA A 48 16.23 -5.00 -5.03
CA ALA A 48 15.54 -3.72 -4.96
C ALA A 48 14.27 -3.71 -5.82
N PHE A 49 14.31 -4.37 -6.97
CA PHE A 49 13.11 -4.38 -7.81
C PHE A 49 11.96 -5.14 -7.15
N GLU A 50 12.30 -6.10 -6.28
CA GLU A 50 11.27 -6.80 -5.54
C GLU A 50 10.63 -5.88 -4.52
N VAL A 51 11.44 -5.04 -3.87
CA VAL A 51 10.89 -4.05 -2.93
C VAL A 51 9.95 -3.11 -3.68
N LYS A 52 10.37 -2.66 -4.86
CA LYS A 52 9.53 -1.78 -5.64
C LYS A 52 8.21 -2.44 -6.02
N ASP A 53 8.27 -3.69 -6.43
CA ASP A 53 7.07 -4.43 -6.81
C ASP A 53 6.12 -4.57 -5.62
N ILE A 54 6.67 -4.89 -4.46
CA ILE A 54 5.87 -5.02 -3.26
C ILE A 54 5.23 -3.69 -2.89
N CYS A 55 6.00 -2.62 -3.02
CA CYS A 55 5.50 -1.29 -2.73
C CYS A 55 4.33 -0.94 -3.64
N GLU A 56 4.45 -1.24 -4.92
CA GLU A 56 3.38 -0.94 -5.87
C GLU A 56 2.13 -1.73 -5.57
N ARG A 57 2.29 -3.00 -5.22
CA ARG A 57 1.13 -3.81 -4.88
C ARG A 57 0.48 -3.33 -3.59
N TRP A 58 1.30 -2.94 -2.63
CA TRP A 58 0.79 -2.41 -1.38
C TRP A 58 0.01 -1.12 -1.62
N MET A 59 0.56 -0.23 -2.42
CA MET A 59 -0.14 1.02 -2.72
C MET A 59 -1.45 0.77 -3.43
N ARG A 60 -1.47 -0.20 -4.33
CA ARG A 60 -2.69 -0.55 -5.03
C ARG A 60 -3.75 -1.05 -4.06
N GLU A 61 -3.35 -1.88 -3.11
CA GLU A 61 -4.30 -2.38 -2.13
C GLU A 61 -4.84 -1.26 -1.26
N GLU A 62 -3.99 -0.32 -0.88
CA GLU A 62 -4.44 0.79 -0.07
C GLU A 62 -5.44 1.66 -0.82
N VAL A 63 -5.17 1.90 -2.09
CA VAL A 63 -6.08 2.68 -2.90
C VAL A 63 -7.42 1.97 -3.04
N LEU A 64 -7.39 0.68 -3.27
CA LEU A 64 -8.61 -0.10 -3.41
C LEU A 64 -9.44 -0.06 -2.13
N LYS A 65 -8.80 -0.15 -1.00
CA LYS A 65 -9.51 -0.07 0.26
C LYS A 65 -10.17 1.29 0.42
N SER A 66 -9.45 2.34 0.07
CA SER A 66 -9.98 3.68 0.17
C SER A 66 -11.18 3.87 -0.74
N LEU A 67 -11.07 3.37 -1.97
CA LEU A 67 -12.15 3.49 -2.92
C LEU A 67 -13.37 2.73 -2.45
N GLU A 68 -13.16 1.56 -1.89
CA GLU A 68 -14.26 0.77 -1.39
C GLU A 68 -15.03 1.49 -0.31
N GLN A 69 -14.30 2.08 0.62
CA GLN A 69 -14.92 2.81 1.70
C GLN A 69 -15.65 4.03 1.19
N THR A 70 -15.04 4.74 0.26
CA THR A 70 -15.65 5.92 -0.29
C THR A 70 -16.93 5.58 -1.04
N ASN A 71 -16.88 4.53 -1.84
CA ASN A 71 -18.06 4.12 -2.59
C ASN A 71 -19.20 3.74 -1.68
N ARG A 72 -18.89 3.04 -0.62
CA ARG A 72 -19.92 2.63 0.32
C ARG A 72 -20.58 3.83 0.95
N HIS A 73 -19.77 4.78 1.31
CA HIS A 73 -20.26 6.00 1.94
C HIS A 73 -21.12 6.79 0.96
N PHE A 74 -20.66 6.92 -0.25
CA PHE A 74 -21.38 7.65 -1.27
C PHE A 74 -22.71 6.97 -1.59
N SER A 75 -22.71 5.69 -1.65
CA SER A 75 -23.93 4.95 -1.95
C SER A 75 -24.99 5.25 -0.91
N SER A 76 -24.61 5.27 0.33
CA SER A 76 -25.54 5.58 1.40
C SER A 76 -26.10 6.97 1.25
N ASP A 77 -25.26 7.91 0.97
CA ASP A 77 -25.71 9.28 0.80
C ASP A 77 -26.63 9.40 -0.39
N ASN A 78 -26.29 8.75 -1.47
CA ASN A 78 -27.11 8.80 -2.66
C ASN A 78 -28.48 8.24 -2.41
N LYS A 79 -28.54 7.16 -1.67
CA LYS A 79 -29.82 6.58 -1.36
C LYS A 79 -30.68 7.53 -0.58
N ASN A 80 -30.10 8.20 0.36
CA ASN A 80 -30.84 9.16 1.13
C ASN A 80 -31.38 10.26 0.24
N ASP A 81 -30.54 10.76 -0.63
CA ASP A 81 -30.97 11.80 -1.53
C ASP A 81 -32.12 11.36 -2.40
N LEU A 82 -32.00 10.16 -2.92
CA LEU A 82 -33.04 9.65 -3.79
C LEU A 82 -34.34 9.45 -3.06
N SER A 83 -34.25 9.13 -1.80
CA SER A 83 -35.46 8.91 -1.04
C SER A 83 -36.27 10.16 -0.91
N LYS A 84 -35.62 11.28 -1.02
CA LYS A 84 -36.38 12.49 -0.94
C LYS A 84 -37.11 12.77 -2.19
#